data_3f5d10845cc7509a84b8c2ce052f1651
#
_entry.id   3f5d10845cc7509a84b8c2ce052f1651
#
_cell.length_a   1.000
_cell.length_b   1.000
_cell.length_c   1.000
_cell.angle_alpha   90.00
_cell.angle_beta   90.00
_cell.angle_gamma   90.00
#
_symmetry.space_group_name_H-M   'P 1'
#
loop_
_entity.id
_entity.type
_entity.pdbx_description
1 polymer ?
#
loop_
_entity_poly.entity_id
_entity_poly.type
_entity_poly.pdbx_seq_one_letter_code
_entity_poly.pdbx_strand_id
1 'polypeptide(L)'
;MSLRLLLVRHGLSSFNKERRIQGRDDLSNLTDEGHDQARALGRSLKEVNIDAVYSSPLRRAASTTASVLEGRGGEALATTFDNGLLEVDLEPWSGLSIEELTERHPEAYSVWKRQPLELELKRRDGSTYKPLAELQAQARQFIDDLIQRHPVESNATVLVVAHNAILRCLMLALLGEPERGFRRLRVDNTSLSIFNLRPGVGGEGPQVQIECLNNTTHLQPLPPKGDGARLILVRHGETDWNKAGRFQGQIDIPLNDNGRGQAAAVRDFLSTVTINRVWSSTMSRPTETAEIILQAHANVPLSQTEGLVEIGHGLWEGKLESEIRDGWSELLDTWKHSPETVQMPEGETIQDVWARSVKSWGDIAASLKPEETALVVAHDAVNKTILCDLLGLTPADIWAVKQGNGGVTVVDIALDSSQPAVVTCLNLTSHFGSVIDRTAAGAL
;
A
#
# COMPACT_ATOMS: atom_id res chain seq x y z
N MET A 1 16.73 -1.33 -13.62
CA MET A 1 16.96 -2.63 -12.93
C MET A 1 16.37 -2.50 -11.55
N SER A 2 15.61 -3.48 -11.06
CA SER A 2 15.01 -3.44 -9.72
C SER A 2 14.69 -4.85 -9.25
N LEU A 3 14.86 -5.11 -7.95
CA LEU A 3 14.30 -6.29 -7.30
C LEU A 3 12.82 -6.01 -6.99
N ARG A 4 11.90 -6.87 -7.43
CA ARG A 4 10.47 -6.78 -7.10
C ARG A 4 10.09 -7.84 -6.09
N LEU A 5 9.44 -7.42 -5.01
CA LEU A 5 8.91 -8.30 -3.98
C LEU A 5 7.39 -8.37 -4.07
N LEU A 6 6.86 -9.57 -4.21
CA LEU A 6 5.43 -9.89 -4.17
C LEU A 6 5.12 -10.50 -2.80
N LEU A 7 4.62 -9.71 -1.87
CA LEU A 7 4.33 -10.12 -0.50
C LEU A 7 2.88 -10.57 -0.38
N VAL A 8 2.65 -11.82 0.03
CA VAL A 8 1.33 -12.47 0.07
C VAL A 8 1.07 -13.04 1.46
N ARG A 9 -0.07 -12.71 2.06
CA ARG A 9 -0.55 -13.37 3.27
C ARG A 9 -1.23 -14.69 2.92
N HIS A 10 -1.03 -15.70 3.75
CA HIS A 10 -1.74 -16.98 3.60
C HIS A 10 -3.27 -16.80 3.46
N GLY A 11 -3.93 -17.76 2.78
CA GLY A 11 -5.38 -17.78 2.59
C GLY A 11 -6.15 -18.00 3.89
N LEU A 12 -7.47 -17.99 3.82
CA LEU A 12 -8.34 -18.18 4.98
C LEU A 12 -8.08 -19.52 5.65
N SER A 13 -7.64 -19.47 6.91
CA SER A 13 -7.36 -20.65 7.72
C SER A 13 -8.53 -20.94 8.69
N SER A 14 -8.57 -22.16 9.26
CA SER A 14 -9.58 -22.54 10.25
C SER A 14 -9.62 -21.58 11.43
N PHE A 15 -8.44 -21.19 11.98
CA PHE A 15 -8.38 -20.24 13.10
C PHE A 15 -8.75 -18.82 12.71
N ASN A 16 -8.51 -18.37 11.46
CA ASN A 16 -9.04 -17.09 11.00
C ASN A 16 -10.58 -17.11 10.99
N LYS A 17 -11.19 -18.18 10.48
CA LYS A 17 -12.65 -18.35 10.45
C LYS A 17 -13.25 -18.39 11.85
N GLU A 18 -12.57 -19.04 12.80
CA GLU A 18 -12.97 -19.14 14.20
C GLU A 18 -12.55 -17.93 15.06
N ARG A 19 -11.87 -16.94 14.50
CA ARG A 19 -11.35 -15.78 15.21
C ARG A 19 -10.45 -16.12 16.39
N ARG A 20 -9.55 -17.11 16.19
CA ARG A 20 -8.55 -17.58 17.17
C ARG A 20 -7.16 -17.03 16.88
N ILE A 21 -6.38 -16.81 17.94
CA ILE A 21 -4.96 -16.46 17.84
C ILE A 21 -4.17 -17.66 17.30
N GLN A 22 -3.36 -17.44 16.29
CA GLN A 22 -2.57 -18.51 15.67
C GLN A 22 -1.09 -18.50 16.10
N GLY A 23 -0.44 -17.33 16.04
CA GLY A 23 0.99 -17.23 16.30
C GLY A 23 1.80 -18.21 15.46
N ARG A 24 2.80 -18.86 16.08
CA ARG A 24 3.66 -19.88 15.46
C ARG A 24 3.10 -21.31 15.52
N ASP A 25 1.94 -21.51 16.13
CA ASP A 25 1.29 -22.83 16.15
C ASP A 25 0.89 -23.27 14.74
N ASP A 26 1.08 -24.56 14.49
CA ASP A 26 0.74 -25.21 13.22
C ASP A 26 -0.53 -26.09 13.32
N LEU A 27 -1.41 -25.73 14.25
CA LEU A 27 -2.71 -26.40 14.46
C LEU A 27 -3.76 -25.98 13.43
N SER A 28 -3.59 -24.80 12.83
CA SER A 28 -4.53 -24.23 11.87
C SER A 28 -4.21 -24.66 10.45
N ASN A 29 -5.20 -25.22 9.76
CA ASN A 29 -5.11 -25.59 8.35
C ASN A 29 -5.75 -24.53 7.45
N LEU A 30 -5.35 -24.50 6.18
CA LEU A 30 -6.04 -23.73 5.16
C LEU A 30 -7.44 -24.34 4.93
N THR A 31 -8.47 -23.48 4.80
CA THR A 31 -9.83 -23.95 4.46
C THR A 31 -9.96 -24.14 2.95
N ASP A 32 -11.02 -24.85 2.50
CA ASP A 32 -11.31 -24.98 1.05
C ASP A 32 -11.45 -23.58 0.41
N GLU A 33 -12.13 -22.65 1.09
CA GLU A 33 -12.21 -21.24 0.67
C GLU A 33 -10.82 -20.60 0.58
N GLY A 34 -9.94 -20.85 1.54
CA GLY A 34 -8.56 -20.36 1.52
C GLY A 34 -7.75 -20.90 0.34
N HIS A 35 -7.97 -22.16 -0.05
CA HIS A 35 -7.40 -22.74 -1.26
C HIS A 35 -7.93 -22.07 -2.52
N ASP A 36 -9.23 -21.80 -2.60
CA ASP A 36 -9.85 -21.09 -3.74
C ASP A 36 -9.36 -19.65 -3.86
N GLN A 37 -9.25 -18.93 -2.75
CA GLN A 37 -8.64 -17.59 -2.68
C GLN A 37 -7.19 -17.61 -3.23
N ALA A 38 -6.38 -18.57 -2.81
CA ALA A 38 -5.00 -18.72 -3.24
C ALA A 38 -4.89 -19.04 -4.74
N ARG A 39 -5.75 -19.95 -5.25
CA ARG A 39 -5.82 -20.23 -6.69
C ARG A 39 -6.27 -19.01 -7.51
N ALA A 40 -7.21 -18.21 -6.99
CA ALA A 40 -7.63 -16.96 -7.63
C ALA A 40 -6.48 -15.94 -7.74
N LEU A 41 -5.70 -15.77 -6.66
CA LEU A 41 -4.48 -14.97 -6.71
C LEU A 41 -3.49 -15.52 -7.73
N GLY A 42 -3.27 -16.84 -7.76
CA GLY A 42 -2.41 -17.50 -8.74
C GLY A 42 -2.80 -17.14 -10.19
N ARG A 43 -4.10 -17.20 -10.52
CA ARG A 43 -4.59 -16.79 -11.85
C ARG A 43 -4.28 -15.33 -12.19
N SER A 44 -4.37 -14.42 -11.21
CA SER A 44 -4.03 -13.00 -11.42
C SER A 44 -2.53 -12.75 -11.63
N LEU A 45 -1.68 -13.69 -11.20
CA LEU A 45 -0.22 -13.65 -11.38
C LEU A 45 0.26 -14.38 -12.64
N LYS A 46 -0.64 -14.89 -13.50
CA LYS A 46 -0.29 -15.71 -14.65
C LYS A 46 0.72 -15.04 -15.59
N GLU A 47 0.57 -13.75 -15.83
CA GLU A 47 1.44 -12.96 -16.73
C GLU A 47 2.67 -12.37 -16.01
N VAL A 48 2.84 -12.66 -14.72
CA VAL A 48 3.98 -12.16 -13.94
C VAL A 48 5.09 -13.20 -13.98
N ASN A 49 6.27 -12.83 -14.47
CA ASN A 49 7.46 -13.67 -14.33
C ASN A 49 7.87 -13.68 -12.85
N ILE A 50 8.02 -14.86 -12.27
CA ILE A 50 8.48 -15.07 -10.88
C ILE A 50 9.76 -15.89 -10.95
N ASP A 51 10.86 -15.34 -10.41
CA ASP A 51 12.17 -15.94 -10.47
C ASP A 51 12.50 -16.78 -9.23
N ALA A 52 11.89 -16.47 -8.08
CA ALA A 52 12.07 -17.22 -6.84
C ALA A 52 10.81 -17.19 -5.97
N VAL A 53 10.62 -18.24 -5.16
CA VAL A 53 9.48 -18.39 -4.24
C VAL A 53 9.98 -18.74 -2.85
N TYR A 54 9.60 -17.93 -1.87
CA TYR A 54 9.84 -18.15 -0.45
C TYR A 54 8.52 -18.30 0.29
N SER A 55 8.49 -19.20 1.24
CA SER A 55 7.30 -19.43 2.07
C SER A 55 7.67 -19.68 3.53
N SER A 56 6.82 -19.19 4.44
CA SER A 56 6.84 -19.69 5.81
C SER A 56 6.61 -21.22 5.81
N PRO A 57 7.31 -21.98 6.67
CA PRO A 57 7.14 -23.42 6.76
C PRO A 57 5.79 -23.85 7.40
N LEU A 58 5.05 -22.91 8.05
CA LEU A 58 3.76 -23.25 8.67
C LEU A 58 2.74 -23.67 7.61
N ARG A 59 2.01 -24.76 7.87
CA ARG A 59 1.14 -25.45 6.90
C ARG A 59 0.22 -24.52 6.13
N ARG A 60 -0.42 -23.54 6.79
CA ARG A 60 -1.33 -22.60 6.14
C ARG A 60 -0.64 -21.73 5.08
N ALA A 61 0.62 -21.34 5.30
CA ALA A 61 1.40 -20.57 4.31
C ALA A 61 1.93 -21.50 3.21
N ALA A 62 2.46 -22.66 3.56
CA ALA A 62 2.94 -23.67 2.61
C ALA A 62 1.83 -24.13 1.66
N SER A 63 0.62 -24.43 2.19
CA SER A 63 -0.54 -24.80 1.39
C SER A 63 -1.03 -23.65 0.51
N THR A 64 -0.96 -22.40 1.00
CA THR A 64 -1.27 -21.22 0.20
C THR A 64 -0.30 -21.10 -0.98
N THR A 65 1.00 -21.24 -0.73
CA THR A 65 2.03 -21.19 -1.78
C THR A 65 1.76 -22.23 -2.88
N ALA A 66 1.50 -23.47 -2.48
CA ALA A 66 1.16 -24.54 -3.42
C ALA A 66 -0.07 -24.20 -4.27
N SER A 67 -1.14 -23.67 -3.65
CA SER A 67 -2.38 -23.31 -4.35
C SER A 67 -2.21 -22.06 -5.25
N VAL A 68 -1.35 -21.10 -4.87
CA VAL A 68 -1.00 -19.95 -5.73
C VAL A 68 -0.27 -20.44 -6.98
N LEU A 69 0.73 -21.31 -6.82
CA LEU A 69 1.50 -21.86 -7.94
C LEU A 69 0.62 -22.75 -8.84
N GLU A 70 -0.26 -23.56 -8.26
CA GLU A 70 -1.28 -24.33 -9.01
C GLU A 70 -2.16 -23.40 -9.85
N GLY A 71 -2.73 -22.36 -9.24
CA GLY A 71 -3.60 -21.40 -9.90
C GLY A 71 -2.91 -20.57 -10.97
N ARG A 72 -1.62 -20.24 -10.78
CA ARG A 72 -0.79 -19.54 -11.77
C ARG A 72 -0.54 -20.42 -13.00
N GLY A 73 -0.33 -21.72 -12.79
CA GLY A 73 0.09 -22.62 -13.86
C GLY A 73 1.50 -22.30 -14.38
N GLY A 74 1.84 -22.85 -15.54
CA GLY A 74 3.14 -22.66 -16.17
C GLY A 74 4.22 -23.60 -15.61
N GLU A 75 5.47 -23.17 -15.69
CA GLU A 75 6.62 -23.97 -15.22
C GLU A 75 6.59 -24.13 -13.69
N ALA A 76 6.98 -25.31 -13.20
CA ALA A 76 7.04 -25.60 -11.79
C ALA A 76 8.16 -24.79 -11.11
N LEU A 77 7.81 -23.97 -10.14
CA LEU A 77 8.75 -23.20 -9.33
C LEU A 77 9.01 -23.92 -8.00
N ALA A 78 10.27 -24.09 -7.65
CA ALA A 78 10.67 -24.62 -6.35
C ALA A 78 10.38 -23.59 -5.25
N THR A 79 9.81 -24.06 -4.13
CA THR A 79 9.56 -23.22 -2.96
C THR A 79 10.68 -23.42 -1.93
N THR A 80 11.30 -22.31 -1.53
CA THR A 80 12.25 -22.25 -0.41
C THR A 80 11.47 -21.93 0.88
N PHE A 81 11.48 -22.84 1.84
CA PHE A 81 10.91 -22.59 3.16
C PHE A 81 11.94 -21.89 4.05
N ASP A 82 11.52 -20.78 4.68
CA ASP A 82 12.41 -19.95 5.50
C ASP A 82 11.77 -19.61 6.84
N ASN A 83 12.48 -19.91 7.93
CA ASN A 83 12.02 -19.62 9.29
C ASN A 83 11.96 -18.11 9.59
N GLY A 84 12.67 -17.27 8.83
CA GLY A 84 12.54 -15.81 8.88
C GLY A 84 11.14 -15.30 8.51
N LEU A 85 10.29 -16.17 7.93
CA LEU A 85 8.90 -15.88 7.58
C LEU A 85 7.87 -16.42 8.60
N LEU A 86 8.31 -16.97 9.74
CA LEU A 86 7.41 -17.37 10.82
C LEU A 86 6.61 -16.18 11.36
N GLU A 87 5.39 -16.44 11.81
CA GLU A 87 4.51 -15.43 12.40
C GLU A 87 5.02 -14.98 13.80
N VAL A 88 4.44 -13.90 14.31
CA VAL A 88 4.71 -13.40 15.66
C VAL A 88 4.53 -14.53 16.68
N ASP A 89 5.48 -14.61 17.61
CA ASP A 89 5.38 -15.55 18.72
C ASP A 89 4.38 -15.02 19.76
N LEU A 90 3.22 -15.63 19.81
CA LEU A 90 2.16 -15.37 20.80
C LEU A 90 1.82 -16.67 21.54
N GLU A 91 2.82 -17.49 21.85
CA GLU A 91 2.66 -18.81 22.44
C GLU A 91 1.67 -18.84 23.61
N PRO A 92 1.70 -17.90 24.60
CA PRO A 92 0.75 -17.91 25.71
C PRO A 92 -0.73 -17.71 25.32
N TRP A 93 -0.97 -17.16 24.12
CA TRP A 93 -2.30 -16.85 23.62
C TRP A 93 -2.76 -17.79 22.50
N SER A 94 -1.89 -18.70 22.09
CA SER A 94 -2.17 -19.57 20.96
C SER A 94 -3.41 -20.43 21.18
N GLY A 95 -4.30 -20.48 20.18
CA GLY A 95 -5.56 -21.19 20.23
C GLY A 95 -6.69 -20.50 20.98
N LEU A 96 -6.44 -19.43 21.74
CA LEU A 96 -7.50 -18.67 22.40
C LEU A 96 -8.35 -17.92 21.35
N SER A 97 -9.68 -17.88 21.55
CA SER A 97 -10.52 -16.97 20.79
C SER A 97 -10.28 -15.52 21.23
N ILE A 98 -10.72 -14.55 20.42
CA ILE A 98 -10.61 -13.12 20.79
C ILE A 98 -11.42 -12.82 22.05
N GLU A 99 -12.56 -13.48 22.24
CA GLU A 99 -13.41 -13.38 23.42
C GLU A 99 -12.65 -13.92 24.65
N GLU A 100 -12.12 -15.15 24.59
CA GLU A 100 -11.33 -15.76 25.66
C GLU A 100 -10.09 -14.94 26.00
N LEU A 101 -9.41 -14.37 25.00
CA LEU A 101 -8.25 -13.52 25.21
C LEU A 101 -8.61 -12.21 25.92
N THR A 102 -9.72 -11.60 25.52
CA THR A 102 -10.22 -10.36 26.13
C THR A 102 -10.64 -10.58 27.57
N GLU A 103 -11.22 -11.74 27.90
CA GLU A 103 -11.62 -12.10 29.26
C GLU A 103 -10.43 -12.45 30.16
N ARG A 104 -9.50 -13.27 29.66
CA ARG A 104 -8.37 -13.79 30.47
C ARG A 104 -7.18 -12.84 30.57
N HIS A 105 -6.96 -12.00 29.54
CA HIS A 105 -5.79 -11.13 29.41
C HIS A 105 -6.16 -9.72 28.95
N PRO A 106 -7.17 -9.02 29.56
CA PRO A 106 -7.71 -7.75 29.07
C PRO A 106 -6.67 -6.66 28.92
N GLU A 107 -5.78 -6.51 29.92
CA GLU A 107 -4.74 -5.48 29.93
C GLU A 107 -3.69 -5.73 28.83
N ALA A 108 -3.13 -6.94 28.79
CA ALA A 108 -2.11 -7.30 27.81
C ALA A 108 -2.66 -7.25 26.38
N TYR A 109 -3.92 -7.66 26.17
CA TYR A 109 -4.56 -7.54 24.87
C TYR A 109 -4.84 -6.10 24.48
N SER A 110 -5.17 -5.23 25.44
CA SER A 110 -5.29 -3.79 25.22
C SER A 110 -3.95 -3.19 24.78
N VAL A 111 -2.84 -3.55 25.45
CA VAL A 111 -1.48 -3.15 25.04
C VAL A 111 -1.18 -3.63 23.62
N TRP A 112 -1.44 -4.91 23.32
CA TRP A 112 -1.26 -5.44 21.96
C TRP A 112 -2.02 -4.63 20.89
N LYS A 113 -3.24 -4.17 21.20
CA LYS A 113 -4.04 -3.38 20.26
C LYS A 113 -3.56 -1.95 20.08
N ARG A 114 -3.04 -1.31 21.13
CA ARG A 114 -2.73 0.12 21.13
C ARG A 114 -1.24 0.43 20.99
N GLN A 115 -0.40 -0.33 21.67
CA GLN A 115 1.05 -0.14 21.79
C GLN A 115 1.78 -1.48 21.70
N PRO A 116 1.69 -2.19 20.54
CA PRO A 116 2.16 -3.57 20.44
C PRO A 116 3.66 -3.75 20.72
N LEU A 117 4.48 -2.71 20.59
CA LEU A 117 5.91 -2.73 20.96
C LEU A 117 6.14 -2.81 22.47
N GLU A 118 5.16 -2.36 23.26
CA GLU A 118 5.25 -2.38 24.72
C GLU A 118 4.71 -3.70 25.33
N LEU A 119 4.12 -4.57 24.50
CA LEU A 119 3.64 -5.84 25.00
C LEU A 119 4.81 -6.71 25.45
N GLU A 120 4.73 -7.19 26.70
CA GLU A 120 5.60 -8.21 27.26
C GLU A 120 4.80 -9.47 27.55
N LEU A 121 5.32 -10.63 27.13
CA LEU A 121 4.77 -11.94 27.41
C LEU A 121 5.81 -12.82 28.11
N LYS A 122 5.37 -13.90 28.72
CA LYS A 122 6.24 -14.89 29.36
C LYS A 122 6.21 -16.19 28.56
N ARG A 123 7.39 -16.75 28.27
CA ARG A 123 7.53 -18.11 27.71
C ARG A 123 7.29 -19.16 28.78
N ARG A 124 7.15 -20.40 28.36
CA ARG A 124 6.98 -21.56 29.27
C ARG A 124 8.15 -21.74 30.24
N ASP A 125 9.34 -21.33 29.86
CA ASP A 125 10.52 -21.37 30.73
C ASP A 125 10.58 -20.22 31.75
N GLY A 126 9.58 -19.31 31.73
CA GLY A 126 9.46 -18.17 32.61
C GLY A 126 10.18 -16.90 32.14
N SER A 127 10.94 -16.95 31.07
CA SER A 127 11.60 -15.76 30.48
C SER A 127 10.58 -14.80 29.89
N THR A 128 10.84 -13.49 30.07
CA THR A 128 10.01 -12.41 29.48
C THR A 128 10.56 -12.02 28.13
N TYR A 129 9.67 -11.70 27.17
CA TYR A 129 10.03 -11.27 25.84
C TYR A 129 9.02 -10.26 25.28
N LYS A 130 9.46 -9.46 24.29
CA LYS A 130 8.62 -8.52 23.54
C LYS A 130 8.32 -9.08 22.15
N PRO A 131 7.15 -9.65 21.91
CA PRO A 131 6.85 -10.38 20.67
C PRO A 131 7.08 -9.58 19.39
N LEU A 132 6.65 -8.31 19.37
CA LEU A 132 6.77 -7.49 18.16
C LEU A 132 8.21 -7.03 17.92
N ALA A 133 8.98 -6.71 18.96
CA ALA A 133 10.38 -6.32 18.81
C ALA A 133 11.23 -7.47 18.24
N GLU A 134 11.02 -8.71 18.74
CA GLU A 134 11.67 -9.89 18.18
C GLU A 134 11.27 -10.13 16.70
N LEU A 135 10.00 -9.92 16.38
CA LEU A 135 9.51 -10.07 15.00
C LEU A 135 10.09 -9.01 14.05
N GLN A 136 10.26 -7.78 14.52
CA GLN A 136 10.93 -6.73 13.74
C GLN A 136 12.39 -7.10 13.46
N ALA A 137 13.12 -7.59 14.44
CA ALA A 137 14.50 -8.06 14.24
C ALA A 137 14.55 -9.23 13.23
N GLN A 138 13.62 -10.18 13.33
CA GLN A 138 13.48 -11.29 12.39
C GLN A 138 13.20 -10.78 10.96
N ALA A 139 12.32 -9.79 10.82
CA ALA A 139 11.97 -9.20 9.52
C ALA A 139 13.16 -8.50 8.86
N ARG A 140 13.94 -7.70 9.62
CA ARG A 140 15.16 -7.06 9.12
C ARG A 140 16.15 -8.09 8.61
N GLN A 141 16.44 -9.11 9.43
CA GLN A 141 17.38 -10.17 9.03
C GLN A 141 16.93 -10.88 7.75
N PHE A 142 15.63 -11.20 7.62
CA PHE A 142 15.10 -11.84 6.40
C PHE A 142 15.27 -10.93 5.16
N ILE A 143 15.00 -9.62 5.27
CA ILE A 143 15.18 -8.67 4.17
C ILE A 143 16.65 -8.57 3.76
N ASP A 144 17.57 -8.47 4.73
CA ASP A 144 19.01 -8.39 4.47
C ASP A 144 19.50 -9.65 3.73
N ASP A 145 19.11 -10.83 4.22
CA ASP A 145 19.46 -12.12 3.61
C ASP A 145 18.84 -12.24 2.19
N LEU A 146 17.61 -11.76 2.01
CA LEU A 146 16.92 -11.80 0.73
C LEU A 146 17.61 -10.91 -0.31
N ILE A 147 18.01 -9.70 0.07
CA ILE A 147 18.74 -8.77 -0.81
C ILE A 147 20.12 -9.32 -1.15
N GLN A 148 20.79 -10.01 -0.24
CA GLN A 148 22.07 -10.69 -0.53
C GLN A 148 21.90 -11.82 -1.55
N ARG A 149 20.81 -12.61 -1.45
CA ARG A 149 20.51 -13.70 -2.41
C ARG A 149 20.02 -13.18 -3.75
N HIS A 150 19.32 -12.06 -3.76
CA HIS A 150 18.74 -11.40 -4.91
C HIS A 150 19.13 -9.92 -4.91
N PRO A 151 20.33 -9.56 -5.38
CA PRO A 151 20.75 -8.16 -5.44
C PRO A 151 19.74 -7.28 -6.20
N VAL A 152 19.63 -6.02 -5.80
CA VAL A 152 18.64 -5.09 -6.39
C VAL A 152 18.82 -4.91 -7.90
N GLU A 153 20.04 -5.13 -8.42
CA GLU A 153 20.38 -5.09 -9.84
C GLU A 153 19.98 -6.35 -10.61
N SER A 154 19.60 -7.44 -9.94
CA SER A 154 19.28 -8.72 -10.56
C SER A 154 18.04 -8.68 -11.45
N ASN A 155 17.22 -7.65 -11.31
CA ASN A 155 15.91 -7.51 -11.99
C ASN A 155 14.95 -8.68 -11.71
N ALA A 156 15.14 -9.35 -10.57
CA ALA A 156 14.34 -10.50 -10.18
C ALA A 156 12.98 -10.09 -9.59
N THR A 157 12.00 -10.96 -9.75
CA THR A 157 10.72 -10.90 -9.06
C THR A 157 10.62 -12.08 -8.10
N VAL A 158 10.46 -11.78 -6.82
CA VAL A 158 10.44 -12.77 -5.75
C VAL A 158 9.06 -12.81 -5.09
N LEU A 159 8.43 -13.98 -5.07
CA LEU A 159 7.19 -14.23 -4.35
C LEU A 159 7.49 -14.66 -2.91
N VAL A 160 6.91 -13.98 -1.93
CA VAL A 160 7.04 -14.28 -0.51
C VAL A 160 5.66 -14.52 0.09
N VAL A 161 5.42 -15.74 0.61
CA VAL A 161 4.14 -16.10 1.24
C VAL A 161 4.33 -16.29 2.74
N ALA A 162 3.64 -15.48 3.54
CA ALA A 162 3.81 -15.48 4.99
C ALA A 162 2.51 -15.13 5.73
N HIS A 163 2.62 -14.42 6.85
CA HIS A 163 1.52 -14.17 7.79
C HIS A 163 1.32 -12.66 8.03
N ASN A 164 0.29 -12.32 8.79
CA ASN A 164 -0.14 -10.93 8.97
C ASN A 164 0.93 -10.05 9.63
N ALA A 165 1.44 -10.45 10.81
CA ALA A 165 2.33 -9.59 11.57
C ALA A 165 3.74 -9.54 10.95
N ILE A 166 4.29 -10.67 10.51
CA ILE A 166 5.60 -10.69 9.85
C ILE A 166 5.59 -9.88 8.55
N LEU A 167 4.53 -9.97 7.73
CA LEU A 167 4.43 -9.15 6.50
C LEU A 167 4.41 -7.66 6.80
N ARG A 168 3.67 -7.23 7.84
CA ARG A 168 3.74 -5.82 8.27
C ARG A 168 5.15 -5.42 8.69
N CYS A 169 5.85 -6.27 9.46
CA CYS A 169 7.23 -5.99 9.86
C CYS A 169 8.18 -5.94 8.65
N LEU A 170 8.01 -6.83 7.65
CA LEU A 170 8.80 -6.78 6.41
C LEU A 170 8.57 -5.47 5.64
N MET A 171 7.30 -5.06 5.48
CA MET A 171 6.94 -3.79 4.82
C MET A 171 7.54 -2.59 5.57
N LEU A 172 7.46 -2.59 6.92
CA LEU A 172 8.00 -1.51 7.73
C LEU A 172 9.53 -1.49 7.73
N ALA A 173 10.19 -2.66 7.75
CA ALA A 173 11.64 -2.74 7.63
C ALA A 173 12.13 -2.14 6.29
N LEU A 174 11.40 -2.39 5.20
CA LEU A 174 11.66 -1.78 3.89
C LEU A 174 11.47 -0.24 3.90
N LEU A 175 10.56 0.28 4.71
CA LEU A 175 10.21 1.71 4.78
C LEU A 175 10.97 2.47 5.89
N GLY A 176 12.02 1.90 6.47
CA GLY A 176 12.78 2.55 7.54
C GLY A 176 12.10 2.54 8.91
N GLU A 177 11.11 1.66 9.11
CA GLU A 177 10.39 1.45 10.38
C GLU A 177 9.71 2.72 10.96
N PRO A 178 8.83 3.38 10.21
CA PRO A 178 8.15 4.58 10.67
C PRO A 178 7.40 4.32 11.99
N GLU A 179 7.44 5.30 12.88
CA GLU A 179 6.80 5.22 14.19
C GLU A 179 5.31 4.91 14.05
N ARG A 180 4.82 3.95 14.86
CA ARG A 180 3.43 3.47 14.85
C ARG A 180 2.95 2.86 13.53
N GLY A 181 3.83 2.58 12.56
CA GLY A 181 3.48 2.06 11.25
C GLY A 181 2.73 0.71 11.29
N PHE A 182 3.01 -0.14 12.29
CA PHE A 182 2.43 -1.49 12.39
C PHE A 182 0.90 -1.51 12.39
N ARG A 183 0.23 -0.49 12.95
CA ARG A 183 -1.24 -0.40 13.00
C ARG A 183 -1.86 0.39 11.84
N ARG A 184 -1.03 1.02 11.02
CA ARG A 184 -1.47 1.83 9.87
C ARG A 184 -1.68 1.01 8.60
N LEU A 185 -1.22 -0.25 8.58
CA LEU A 185 -1.30 -1.16 7.44
C LEU A 185 -2.36 -2.25 7.65
N ARG A 186 -3.12 -2.56 6.62
CA ARG A 186 -4.00 -3.73 6.56
C ARG A 186 -3.36 -4.81 5.68
N VAL A 187 -3.51 -6.08 6.08
CA VAL A 187 -3.02 -7.24 5.33
C VAL A 187 -4.08 -8.33 5.42
N ASP A 188 -4.91 -8.47 4.38
CA ASP A 188 -5.99 -9.45 4.32
C ASP A 188 -5.50 -10.83 3.83
N ASN A 189 -6.28 -11.88 4.00
CA ASN A 189 -5.94 -13.21 3.49
C ASN A 189 -5.79 -13.15 1.96
N THR A 190 -4.76 -13.78 1.44
CA THR A 190 -4.30 -13.76 0.03
C THR A 190 -4.08 -12.37 -0.58
N SER A 191 -4.07 -11.30 0.23
CA SER A 191 -3.72 -10.00 -0.31
C SER A 191 -2.31 -9.97 -0.85
N LEU A 192 -2.13 -9.24 -1.95
CA LEU A 192 -0.86 -9.00 -2.61
C LEU A 192 -0.38 -7.58 -2.31
N SER A 193 0.84 -7.43 -1.81
CA SER A 193 1.54 -6.14 -1.74
C SER A 193 2.83 -6.21 -2.56
N ILE A 194 3.13 -5.16 -3.32
CA ILE A 194 4.25 -5.13 -4.25
C ILE A 194 5.19 -4.00 -3.88
N PHE A 195 6.46 -4.34 -3.71
CA PHE A 195 7.56 -3.42 -3.46
C PHE A 195 8.61 -3.53 -4.55
N ASN A 196 9.09 -2.41 -5.06
CA ASN A 196 10.21 -2.33 -5.99
C ASN A 196 11.40 -1.72 -5.26
N LEU A 197 12.53 -2.42 -5.28
CA LEU A 197 13.80 -1.96 -4.72
C LEU A 197 14.73 -1.62 -5.87
N ARG A 198 15.22 -0.39 -5.91
CA ARG A 198 16.18 0.10 -6.90
C ARG A 198 17.52 0.36 -6.25
N PRO A 199 18.65 0.31 -7.00
CA PRO A 199 19.92 0.72 -6.45
C PRO A 199 19.85 2.14 -5.88
N GLY A 200 20.37 2.31 -4.67
CA GLY A 200 20.56 3.65 -4.08
C GLY A 200 21.69 4.40 -4.78
N VAL A 201 21.76 5.70 -4.55
CA VAL A 201 22.79 6.58 -5.11
C VAL A 201 23.88 6.81 -4.07
N GLY A 202 25.12 6.91 -4.50
CA GLY A 202 26.25 7.28 -3.62
C GLY A 202 26.65 6.24 -2.57
N GLY A 203 26.18 4.98 -2.67
CA GLY A 203 26.46 3.92 -1.70
C GLY A 203 25.46 3.84 -0.55
N GLU A 204 24.36 4.55 -0.65
CA GLU A 204 23.20 4.41 0.24
C GLU A 204 22.50 3.06 0.00
N GLY A 205 21.67 2.64 0.95
CA GLY A 205 20.82 1.46 0.82
C GLY A 205 19.84 1.58 -0.37
N PRO A 206 19.12 0.48 -0.70
CA PRO A 206 18.21 0.49 -1.84
C PRO A 206 17.09 1.52 -1.67
N GLN A 207 16.75 2.22 -2.76
CA GLN A 207 15.52 3.01 -2.82
C GLN A 207 14.31 2.09 -2.91
N VAL A 208 13.41 2.19 -1.96
CA VAL A 208 12.20 1.36 -1.87
C VAL A 208 10.99 2.11 -2.35
N GLN A 209 10.18 1.48 -3.19
CA GLN A 209 8.92 2.02 -3.67
C GLN A 209 7.78 1.01 -3.49
N ILE A 210 6.73 1.42 -2.80
CA ILE A 210 5.45 0.71 -2.75
C ILE A 210 4.77 0.88 -4.10
N GLU A 211 4.55 -0.21 -4.83
CA GLU A 211 3.74 -0.20 -6.05
C GLU A 211 2.25 -0.39 -5.71
N CYS A 212 1.92 -1.34 -4.83
CA CYS A 212 0.59 -1.45 -4.25
C CYS A 212 0.64 -2.13 -2.86
N LEU A 213 -0.39 -1.88 -2.03
CA LEU A 213 -0.59 -2.58 -0.75
C LEU A 213 -1.96 -3.24 -0.71
N ASN A 214 -2.00 -4.42 -0.08
CA ASN A 214 -3.22 -5.16 0.27
C ASN A 214 -4.21 -5.30 -0.90
N ASN A 215 -3.71 -5.62 -2.09
CA ASN A 215 -4.54 -5.87 -3.26
C ASN A 215 -5.28 -7.20 -3.12
N THR A 216 -6.60 -7.16 -3.04
CA THR A 216 -7.51 -8.33 -2.99
C THR A 216 -8.47 -8.38 -4.17
N THR A 217 -8.18 -7.67 -5.26
CA THR A 217 -9.08 -7.53 -6.42
C THR A 217 -9.36 -8.84 -7.16
N HIS A 218 -8.55 -9.87 -6.94
CA HIS A 218 -8.81 -11.23 -7.40
C HIS A 218 -10.00 -11.91 -6.68
N LEU A 219 -10.50 -11.32 -5.57
CA LEU A 219 -11.65 -11.80 -4.81
C LEU A 219 -12.83 -10.84 -4.90
N GLN A 220 -12.58 -9.55 -4.74
CA GLN A 220 -13.60 -8.49 -4.71
C GLN A 220 -12.95 -7.14 -5.01
N PRO A 221 -13.69 -6.15 -5.54
CA PRO A 221 -13.11 -4.86 -5.91
C PRO A 221 -12.37 -4.17 -4.75
N LEU A 222 -13.03 -3.98 -3.61
CA LEU A 222 -12.45 -3.34 -2.43
C LEU A 222 -12.59 -4.24 -1.19
N PRO A 223 -11.64 -4.17 -0.25
CA PRO A 223 -11.77 -4.82 1.04
C PRO A 223 -13.03 -4.32 1.80
N PRO A 224 -13.65 -5.17 2.65
CA PRO A 224 -14.79 -4.78 3.47
C PRO A 224 -14.48 -3.52 4.29
N LYS A 225 -15.47 -2.58 4.35
CA LYS A 225 -15.38 -1.36 5.15
C LYS A 225 -15.38 -1.73 6.65
N GLY A 226 -14.56 -1.02 7.43
CA GLY A 226 -14.61 -1.05 8.89
C GLY A 226 -15.81 -0.26 9.44
N ASP A 227 -15.86 -0.12 10.77
CA ASP A 227 -16.97 0.54 11.46
C ASP A 227 -16.95 2.08 11.35
N GLY A 228 -15.79 2.67 11.03
CA GLY A 228 -15.62 4.12 10.90
C GLY A 228 -15.79 4.62 9.46
N ALA A 229 -15.56 5.91 9.24
CA ALA A 229 -15.65 6.52 7.92
C ALA A 229 -14.58 5.96 6.97
N ARG A 230 -14.86 6.00 5.66
CA ARG A 230 -13.95 5.56 4.61
C ARG A 230 -13.66 6.70 3.64
N LEU A 231 -12.40 6.87 3.26
CA LEU A 231 -12.00 7.74 2.16
C LEU A 231 -11.37 6.89 1.05
N ILE A 232 -11.77 7.19 -0.18
CA ILE A 232 -11.23 6.59 -1.41
C ILE A 232 -10.47 7.69 -2.12
N LEU A 233 -9.15 7.56 -2.22
CA LEU A 233 -8.26 8.50 -2.89
C LEU A 233 -7.93 7.99 -4.28
N VAL A 234 -8.15 8.81 -5.31
CA VAL A 234 -7.91 8.45 -6.71
C VAL A 234 -7.01 9.51 -7.35
N ARG A 235 -5.97 9.09 -8.06
CA ARG A 235 -5.24 9.98 -8.96
C ARG A 235 -6.04 10.17 -10.23
N HIS A 236 -6.09 11.38 -10.78
CA HIS A 236 -6.74 11.68 -12.06
C HIS A 236 -6.26 10.77 -13.20
N GLY A 237 -7.06 10.60 -14.24
CA GLY A 237 -6.71 9.87 -15.45
C GLY A 237 -5.55 10.52 -16.24
N GLU A 238 -4.99 9.81 -17.21
CA GLU A 238 -3.85 10.23 -18.01
C GLU A 238 -4.15 11.54 -18.79
N THR A 239 -3.12 12.39 -18.90
CA THR A 239 -3.08 13.55 -19.78
C THR A 239 -2.02 13.35 -20.85
N ASP A 240 -2.03 14.18 -21.90
CA ASP A 240 -0.97 14.13 -22.92
C ASP A 240 0.42 14.42 -22.34
N TRP A 241 0.50 15.22 -21.28
CA TRP A 241 1.77 15.51 -20.61
C TRP A 241 2.26 14.30 -19.80
N ASN A 242 1.37 13.57 -19.11
CA ASN A 242 1.73 12.31 -18.46
C ASN A 242 2.29 11.31 -19.47
N LYS A 243 1.60 11.15 -20.62
CA LYS A 243 2.03 10.27 -21.71
C LYS A 243 3.38 10.66 -22.30
N ALA A 244 3.63 11.96 -22.44
CA ALA A 244 4.88 12.49 -22.97
C ALA A 244 6.03 12.54 -21.94
N GLY A 245 5.78 12.27 -20.64
CA GLY A 245 6.77 12.39 -19.58
C GLY A 245 7.18 13.83 -19.28
N ARG A 246 6.25 14.78 -19.46
CA ARG A 246 6.47 16.20 -19.09
C ARG A 246 6.08 16.44 -17.64
N PHE A 247 6.84 17.29 -16.97
CA PHE A 247 6.50 17.76 -15.63
C PHE A 247 5.18 18.54 -15.67
N GLN A 248 4.21 18.06 -14.91
CA GLN A 248 2.86 18.61 -14.92
C GLN A 248 2.51 19.13 -13.53
N GLY A 249 2.55 20.45 -13.39
CA GLY A 249 2.17 21.13 -12.16
C GLY A 249 0.78 21.73 -12.23
N GLN A 250 0.70 23.06 -12.06
CA GLN A 250 -0.55 23.82 -11.99
C GLN A 250 -1.03 24.35 -13.34
N ILE A 251 -0.27 24.15 -14.43
CA ILE A 251 -0.81 24.35 -15.78
C ILE A 251 -1.92 23.32 -16.01
N ASP A 252 -3.11 23.81 -16.36
CA ASP A 252 -4.31 23.00 -16.41
C ASP A 252 -4.47 22.27 -17.75
N ILE A 253 -3.86 21.09 -17.84
CA ILE A 253 -3.93 20.18 -18.98
C ILE A 253 -5.09 19.21 -18.78
N PRO A 254 -6.03 19.07 -19.76
CA PRO A 254 -7.17 18.16 -19.65
C PRO A 254 -6.79 16.69 -19.77
N LEU A 255 -7.72 15.80 -19.42
CA LEU A 255 -7.59 14.37 -19.71
C LEU A 255 -7.45 14.14 -21.22
N ASN A 256 -6.63 13.15 -21.59
CA ASN A 256 -6.66 12.60 -22.94
C ASN A 256 -7.70 11.45 -23.02
N ASP A 257 -7.88 10.84 -24.20
CA ASP A 257 -8.86 9.79 -24.39
C ASP A 257 -8.56 8.53 -23.54
N ASN A 258 -7.28 8.20 -23.34
CA ASN A 258 -6.87 7.13 -22.45
C ASN A 258 -7.24 7.45 -20.99
N GLY A 259 -7.02 8.68 -20.55
CA GLY A 259 -7.39 9.15 -19.21
C GLY A 259 -8.90 9.10 -18.95
N ARG A 260 -9.73 9.44 -19.94
CA ARG A 260 -11.19 9.27 -19.86
C ARG A 260 -11.57 7.79 -19.77
N GLY A 261 -10.90 6.93 -20.54
CA GLY A 261 -11.05 5.47 -20.44
C GLY A 261 -10.66 4.93 -19.06
N GLN A 262 -9.57 5.43 -18.48
CA GLN A 262 -9.15 5.08 -17.12
C GLN A 262 -10.19 5.53 -16.09
N ALA A 263 -10.71 6.75 -16.18
CA ALA A 263 -11.76 7.26 -15.30
C ALA A 263 -13.05 6.42 -15.40
N ALA A 264 -13.42 5.98 -16.62
CA ALA A 264 -14.56 5.08 -16.83
C ALA A 264 -14.33 3.69 -16.21
N ALA A 265 -13.10 3.15 -16.29
CA ALA A 265 -12.77 1.88 -15.63
C ALA A 265 -12.83 2.00 -14.10
N VAL A 266 -12.38 3.13 -13.52
CA VAL A 266 -12.54 3.42 -12.08
C VAL A 266 -14.02 3.54 -11.72
N ARG A 267 -14.85 4.21 -12.52
CA ARG A 267 -16.31 4.26 -12.35
C ARG A 267 -16.91 2.86 -12.23
N ASP A 268 -16.58 2.00 -13.17
CA ASP A 268 -17.12 0.63 -13.22
C ASP A 268 -16.61 -0.20 -12.02
N PHE A 269 -15.34 -0.03 -11.66
CA PHE A 269 -14.72 -0.66 -10.49
C PHE A 269 -15.37 -0.24 -9.16
N LEU A 270 -15.77 1.02 -9.03
CA LEU A 270 -16.41 1.56 -7.83
C LEU A 270 -17.94 1.52 -7.88
N SER A 271 -18.56 1.04 -8.96
CA SER A 271 -20.02 1.12 -9.20
C SER A 271 -20.90 0.50 -8.10
N THR A 272 -20.38 -0.49 -7.38
CA THR A 272 -21.10 -1.15 -6.26
C THR A 272 -20.79 -0.54 -4.90
N VAL A 273 -19.90 0.44 -4.83
CA VAL A 273 -19.49 1.11 -3.58
C VAL A 273 -20.45 2.26 -3.31
N THR A 274 -21.02 2.33 -2.12
CA THR A 274 -21.81 3.51 -1.71
C THR A 274 -20.87 4.68 -1.46
N ILE A 275 -20.96 5.74 -2.29
CA ILE A 275 -20.23 6.99 -2.13
C ILE A 275 -21.26 8.05 -1.67
N ASN A 276 -20.94 8.75 -0.57
CA ASN A 276 -21.84 9.74 0.05
C ASN A 276 -21.41 11.17 -0.30
N ARG A 277 -20.11 11.40 -0.48
CA ARG A 277 -19.54 12.72 -0.76
C ARG A 277 -18.36 12.60 -1.71
N VAL A 278 -18.12 13.65 -2.49
CA VAL A 278 -16.97 13.69 -3.42
C VAL A 278 -16.26 15.02 -3.31
N TRP A 279 -14.95 14.98 -3.28
CA TRP A 279 -14.08 16.12 -3.41
C TRP A 279 -13.10 15.95 -4.57
N SER A 280 -12.76 17.04 -5.23
CA SER A 280 -11.66 17.09 -6.19
C SER A 280 -10.79 18.33 -5.97
N SER A 281 -9.60 18.30 -6.54
CA SER A 281 -8.86 19.53 -6.84
C SER A 281 -9.69 20.43 -7.75
N THR A 282 -9.42 21.74 -7.74
CA THR A 282 -10.08 22.73 -8.61
C THR A 282 -9.66 22.65 -10.08
N MET A 283 -8.64 21.83 -10.40
CA MET A 283 -8.14 21.66 -11.77
C MET A 283 -9.06 20.76 -12.63
N SER A 284 -9.02 20.96 -13.96
CA SER A 284 -9.91 20.28 -14.90
C SER A 284 -9.77 18.75 -14.89
N ARG A 285 -8.55 18.20 -14.91
CA ARG A 285 -8.29 16.75 -15.01
C ARG A 285 -8.81 15.93 -13.83
N PRO A 286 -8.66 16.32 -12.53
CA PRO A 286 -9.30 15.58 -11.43
C PRO A 286 -10.81 15.84 -11.37
N THR A 287 -11.28 17.03 -11.74
CA THR A 287 -12.71 17.34 -11.81
C THR A 287 -13.41 16.45 -12.84
N GLU A 288 -12.90 16.39 -14.08
CA GLU A 288 -13.44 15.53 -15.15
C GLU A 288 -13.36 14.03 -14.75
N THR A 289 -12.27 13.61 -14.09
CA THR A 289 -12.16 12.24 -13.55
C THR A 289 -13.27 11.95 -12.53
N ALA A 290 -13.51 12.87 -11.58
CA ALA A 290 -14.56 12.74 -10.58
C ALA A 290 -15.96 12.71 -11.19
N GLU A 291 -16.24 13.57 -12.17
CA GLU A 291 -17.51 13.62 -12.89
C GLU A 291 -17.80 12.32 -13.66
N ILE A 292 -16.79 11.73 -14.30
CA ILE A 292 -16.93 10.42 -14.97
C ILE A 292 -17.24 9.32 -13.95
N ILE A 293 -16.56 9.29 -12.80
CA ILE A 293 -16.84 8.32 -11.73
C ILE A 293 -18.27 8.49 -11.20
N LEU A 294 -18.71 9.73 -11.01
CA LEU A 294 -20.05 10.08 -10.51
C LEU A 294 -21.20 9.64 -11.43
N GLN A 295 -20.94 9.31 -12.70
CA GLN A 295 -21.98 8.76 -13.58
C GLN A 295 -22.60 7.45 -13.07
N ALA A 296 -21.89 6.71 -12.20
CA ALA A 296 -22.42 5.51 -11.51
C ALA A 296 -23.04 5.82 -10.14
N HIS A 297 -22.99 7.08 -9.65
CA HIS A 297 -23.39 7.47 -8.31
C HIS A 297 -24.34 8.67 -8.35
N ALA A 298 -25.65 8.40 -8.50
CA ALA A 298 -26.66 9.45 -8.66
C ALA A 298 -26.75 10.36 -7.43
N ASN A 299 -26.89 11.66 -7.67
CA ASN A 299 -27.16 12.69 -6.66
C ASN A 299 -26.07 12.90 -5.59
N VAL A 300 -24.83 12.51 -5.84
CA VAL A 300 -23.71 12.80 -4.94
C VAL A 300 -23.08 14.14 -5.35
N PRO A 301 -23.01 15.15 -4.45
CA PRO A 301 -22.46 16.44 -4.78
C PRO A 301 -20.93 16.37 -4.90
N LEU A 302 -20.38 17.05 -5.90
CA LEU A 302 -18.95 17.29 -6.07
C LEU A 302 -18.58 18.64 -5.42
N SER A 303 -17.65 18.60 -4.48
CA SER A 303 -17.01 19.76 -3.89
C SER A 303 -15.56 19.89 -4.40
N GLN A 304 -15.05 21.11 -4.48
CA GLN A 304 -13.67 21.38 -4.91
C GLN A 304 -12.90 22.09 -3.81
N THR A 305 -11.57 21.86 -3.74
CA THR A 305 -10.69 22.52 -2.79
C THR A 305 -9.31 22.79 -3.37
N GLU A 306 -8.78 24.01 -3.14
CA GLU A 306 -7.44 24.42 -3.52
C GLU A 306 -6.34 23.61 -2.81
N GLY A 307 -6.61 23.09 -1.62
CA GLY A 307 -5.62 22.31 -0.88
C GLY A 307 -5.26 20.98 -1.57
N LEU A 308 -6.04 20.54 -2.56
CA LEU A 308 -5.77 19.34 -3.36
C LEU A 308 -5.15 19.63 -4.73
N VAL A 309 -4.79 20.90 -5.05
CA VAL A 309 -4.12 21.28 -6.31
C VAL A 309 -2.72 20.69 -6.36
N GLU A 310 -2.26 20.28 -7.55
CA GLU A 310 -0.93 19.67 -7.74
C GLU A 310 0.21 20.59 -7.31
N ILE A 311 1.39 20.03 -7.09
CA ILE A 311 2.59 20.83 -6.82
C ILE A 311 2.85 21.82 -7.97
N GLY A 312 3.10 23.07 -7.62
CA GLY A 312 3.59 24.06 -8.59
C GLY A 312 5.07 23.81 -8.92
N HIS A 313 5.34 23.27 -10.09
CA HIS A 313 6.71 23.04 -10.54
C HIS A 313 7.39 24.29 -11.11
N GLY A 314 6.65 25.43 -11.20
CA GLY A 314 7.18 26.69 -11.68
C GLY A 314 7.80 26.59 -13.07
N LEU A 315 9.07 26.98 -13.23
CA LEU A 315 9.76 26.95 -14.53
C LEU A 315 10.00 25.57 -15.11
N TRP A 316 9.73 24.49 -14.36
CA TRP A 316 9.83 23.13 -14.87
C TRP A 316 8.55 22.64 -15.55
N GLU A 317 7.42 23.35 -15.37
CA GLU A 317 6.15 22.94 -15.96
C GLU A 317 6.22 22.90 -17.50
N GLY A 318 5.71 21.80 -18.06
CA GLY A 318 5.74 21.51 -19.49
C GLY A 318 7.05 20.98 -20.04
N LYS A 319 8.12 20.96 -19.25
CA LYS A 319 9.44 20.49 -19.67
C LYS A 319 9.58 18.96 -19.51
N LEU A 320 10.39 18.37 -20.37
CA LEU A 320 10.92 17.01 -20.19
C LEU A 320 12.05 17.04 -19.15
N GLU A 321 12.34 15.89 -18.55
CA GLU A 321 13.46 15.75 -17.62
C GLU A 321 14.80 16.17 -18.27
N SER A 322 15.03 15.83 -19.54
CA SER A 322 16.21 16.25 -20.29
C SER A 322 16.31 17.77 -20.42
N GLU A 323 15.21 18.46 -20.69
CA GLU A 323 15.15 19.92 -20.80
C GLU A 323 15.39 20.62 -19.45
N ILE A 324 14.94 20.00 -18.35
CA ILE A 324 15.23 20.48 -16.99
C ILE A 324 16.71 20.26 -16.66
N ARG A 325 17.27 19.13 -17.02
CA ARG A 325 18.67 18.80 -16.80
C ARG A 325 19.61 19.80 -17.46
N ASP A 326 19.28 20.29 -18.64
CA ASP A 326 20.08 21.31 -19.35
C ASP A 326 20.20 22.64 -18.57
N GLY A 327 19.19 23.00 -17.79
CA GLY A 327 19.15 24.26 -17.04
C GLY A 327 19.34 24.13 -15.53
N TRP A 328 19.02 22.97 -14.94
CA TRP A 328 18.96 22.75 -13.48
C TRP A 328 19.40 21.35 -13.08
N SER A 329 20.53 20.84 -13.64
CA SER A 329 20.96 19.46 -13.41
C SER A 329 21.12 19.11 -11.93
N GLU A 330 21.83 19.94 -11.15
CA GLU A 330 22.06 19.70 -9.73
C GLU A 330 20.73 19.71 -8.92
N LEU A 331 19.83 20.65 -9.24
CA LEU A 331 18.56 20.76 -8.55
C LEU A 331 17.64 19.57 -8.87
N LEU A 332 17.66 19.10 -10.14
CA LEU A 332 16.92 17.91 -10.55
C LEU A 332 17.43 16.65 -9.86
N ASP A 333 18.76 16.51 -9.74
CA ASP A 333 19.35 15.39 -9.03
C ASP A 333 19.01 15.46 -7.53
N THR A 334 19.04 16.66 -6.93
CA THR A 334 18.58 16.87 -5.55
C THR A 334 17.10 16.49 -5.39
N TRP A 335 16.22 16.90 -6.33
CA TRP A 335 14.80 16.55 -6.32
C TRP A 335 14.55 15.04 -6.29
N LYS A 336 15.37 14.27 -6.98
CA LYS A 336 15.27 12.80 -7.02
C LYS A 336 15.71 12.09 -5.74
N HIS A 337 16.58 12.72 -4.94
CA HIS A 337 17.21 12.06 -3.79
C HIS A 337 16.85 12.69 -2.44
N SER A 338 16.63 14.00 -2.42
CA SER A 338 16.33 14.79 -1.22
C SER A 338 15.25 15.82 -1.52
N PRO A 339 14.05 15.40 -1.95
CA PRO A 339 12.98 16.29 -2.44
C PRO A 339 12.56 17.33 -1.41
N GLU A 340 12.72 17.02 -0.13
CA GLU A 340 12.39 17.90 0.99
C GLU A 340 13.29 19.15 1.06
N THR A 341 14.42 19.15 0.38
CA THR A 341 15.37 20.29 0.38
C THR A 341 15.20 21.20 -0.83
N VAL A 342 14.35 20.80 -1.79
CA VAL A 342 14.25 21.51 -3.08
C VAL A 342 13.18 22.61 -3.05
N GLN A 343 13.60 23.81 -3.38
CA GLN A 343 12.72 24.91 -3.80
C GLN A 343 12.63 24.89 -5.32
N MET A 344 11.45 24.61 -5.88
CA MET A 344 11.23 24.69 -7.32
C MET A 344 11.43 26.12 -7.82
N PRO A 345 12.12 26.33 -8.94
CA PRO A 345 12.27 27.69 -9.51
C PRO A 345 10.89 28.30 -9.84
N GLU A 346 10.52 29.36 -9.14
CA GLU A 346 9.19 29.99 -9.21
C GLU A 346 8.01 29.06 -8.87
N GLY A 347 8.24 27.99 -8.12
CA GLY A 347 7.25 27.00 -7.74
C GLY A 347 7.16 26.76 -6.23
N GLU A 348 6.52 25.66 -5.85
CA GLU A 348 6.34 25.25 -4.46
C GLU A 348 7.50 24.36 -3.97
N THR A 349 7.64 24.24 -2.66
CA THR A 349 8.36 23.14 -2.00
C THR A 349 7.41 21.96 -1.75
N ILE A 350 7.98 20.78 -1.51
CA ILE A 350 7.15 19.63 -1.11
C ILE A 350 6.52 19.82 0.28
N GLN A 351 7.14 20.65 1.16
CA GLN A 351 6.57 21.00 2.46
C GLN A 351 5.31 21.86 2.31
N ASP A 352 5.26 22.78 1.34
CA ASP A 352 4.07 23.59 1.06
C ASP A 352 2.91 22.68 0.64
N VAL A 353 3.19 21.75 -0.28
CA VAL A 353 2.21 20.76 -0.73
C VAL A 353 1.75 19.87 0.43
N TRP A 354 2.68 19.40 1.26
CA TRP A 354 2.39 18.59 2.43
C TRP A 354 1.45 19.32 3.39
N ALA A 355 1.81 20.55 3.77
CA ALA A 355 1.02 21.34 4.73
C ALA A 355 -0.43 21.54 4.27
N ARG A 356 -0.65 21.89 2.98
CA ARG A 356 -2.00 22.16 2.46
C ARG A 356 -2.80 20.88 2.18
N SER A 357 -2.14 19.83 1.68
CA SER A 357 -2.82 18.58 1.30
C SER A 357 -3.22 17.75 2.51
N VAL A 358 -2.32 17.59 3.50
CA VAL A 358 -2.61 16.88 4.75
C VAL A 358 -3.68 17.59 5.55
N LYS A 359 -3.64 18.95 5.61
CA LYS A 359 -4.71 19.72 6.23
C LYS A 359 -6.05 19.49 5.53
N SER A 360 -6.12 19.60 4.20
CA SER A 360 -7.35 19.38 3.44
C SER A 360 -7.90 17.96 3.60
N TRP A 361 -7.03 16.96 3.60
CA TRP A 361 -7.39 15.57 3.88
C TRP A 361 -7.99 15.42 5.29
N GLY A 362 -7.35 16.02 6.29
CA GLY A 362 -7.84 16.01 7.67
C GLY A 362 -9.21 16.70 7.82
N ASP A 363 -9.41 17.85 7.17
CA ASP A 363 -10.68 18.59 7.18
C ASP A 363 -11.81 17.75 6.52
N ILE A 364 -11.50 17.09 5.39
CA ILE A 364 -12.44 16.18 4.71
C ILE A 364 -12.79 15.01 5.65
N ALA A 365 -11.78 14.33 6.20
CA ALA A 365 -11.99 13.19 7.10
C ALA A 365 -12.82 13.56 8.32
N ALA A 366 -12.53 14.70 8.95
CA ALA A 366 -13.26 15.18 10.12
C ALA A 366 -14.72 15.58 9.80
N SER A 367 -15.04 15.87 8.54
CA SER A 367 -16.42 16.21 8.11
C SER A 367 -17.33 15.01 7.94
N LEU A 368 -16.77 13.79 7.91
CA LEU A 368 -17.52 12.56 7.62
C LEU A 368 -18.11 11.93 8.88
N LYS A 369 -19.30 11.36 8.72
CA LYS A 369 -19.87 10.46 9.72
C LYS A 369 -19.27 9.06 9.57
N PRO A 370 -19.28 8.24 10.63
CA PRO A 370 -18.70 6.88 10.60
C PRO A 370 -19.23 6.00 9.46
N GLU A 371 -20.51 6.08 9.15
CA GLU A 371 -21.13 5.29 8.07
C GLU A 371 -20.79 5.79 6.67
N GLU A 372 -20.31 7.03 6.53
CA GLU A 372 -20.07 7.66 5.22
C GLU A 372 -18.78 7.14 4.54
N THR A 373 -18.83 7.16 3.22
CA THR A 373 -17.68 6.97 2.34
C THR A 373 -17.53 8.21 1.46
N ALA A 374 -16.33 8.78 1.43
CA ALA A 374 -15.96 9.88 0.56
C ALA A 374 -15.03 9.41 -0.58
N LEU A 375 -15.23 10.00 -1.77
CA LEU A 375 -14.27 9.93 -2.87
C LEU A 375 -13.48 11.24 -2.92
N VAL A 376 -12.16 11.14 -3.04
CA VAL A 376 -11.26 12.28 -3.21
C VAL A 376 -10.43 12.05 -4.48
N VAL A 377 -10.52 12.97 -5.45
CA VAL A 377 -9.78 12.87 -6.71
C VAL A 377 -8.76 13.99 -6.76
N ALA A 378 -7.48 13.63 -6.83
CA ALA A 378 -6.39 14.60 -6.83
C ALA A 378 -5.22 14.17 -7.76
N HIS A 379 -4.00 14.50 -7.40
CA HIS A 379 -2.82 14.43 -8.25
C HIS A 379 -1.73 13.57 -7.62
N ASP A 380 -0.60 13.41 -8.32
CA ASP A 380 0.48 12.53 -7.91
C ASP A 380 1.18 13.01 -6.63
N ALA A 381 1.75 14.23 -6.61
CA ALA A 381 2.47 14.74 -5.44
C ALA A 381 1.54 14.92 -4.22
N VAL A 382 0.34 15.43 -4.44
CA VAL A 382 -0.70 15.56 -3.40
C VAL A 382 -1.05 14.22 -2.77
N ASN A 383 -1.31 13.21 -3.61
CA ASN A 383 -1.63 11.88 -3.09
C ASN A 383 -0.45 11.27 -2.33
N LYS A 384 0.78 11.43 -2.84
CA LYS A 384 2.00 10.95 -2.17
C LYS A 384 2.21 11.60 -0.81
N THR A 385 2.03 12.92 -0.69
CA THR A 385 2.17 13.61 0.61
C THR A 385 1.13 13.14 1.62
N ILE A 386 -0.13 12.99 1.23
CA ILE A 386 -1.20 12.45 2.08
C ILE A 386 -0.86 11.01 2.51
N LEU A 387 -0.41 10.16 1.57
CA LEU A 387 -0.13 8.76 1.86
C LEU A 387 1.13 8.58 2.71
N CYS A 388 2.16 9.37 2.49
CA CYS A 388 3.35 9.37 3.34
C CYS A 388 2.99 9.77 4.79
N ASP A 389 2.20 10.81 5.00
CA ASP A 389 1.69 11.18 6.33
C ASP A 389 0.90 10.05 6.99
N LEU A 390 -0.03 9.44 6.26
CA LEU A 390 -0.83 8.30 6.74
C LEU A 390 0.03 7.08 7.09
N LEU A 391 1.13 6.85 6.40
CA LEU A 391 2.07 5.77 6.66
C LEU A 391 3.08 6.10 7.78
N GLY A 392 3.14 7.37 8.22
CA GLY A 392 4.11 7.85 9.21
C GLY A 392 5.49 8.15 8.61
N LEU A 393 5.55 8.35 7.31
CA LEU A 393 6.72 8.78 6.55
C LEU A 393 6.82 10.31 6.57
N THR A 394 7.87 10.86 5.97
CA THR A 394 8.19 12.30 5.94
C THR A 394 8.18 12.84 4.50
N PRO A 395 8.28 14.16 4.29
CA PRO A 395 8.44 14.74 2.95
C PRO A 395 9.65 14.20 2.16
N ALA A 396 10.70 13.72 2.83
CA ALA A 396 11.84 13.07 2.19
C ALA A 396 11.47 11.74 1.49
N ASP A 397 10.37 11.12 1.93
CA ASP A 397 9.98 9.76 1.52
C ASP A 397 8.94 9.76 0.37
N ILE A 398 8.66 10.87 -0.30
CA ILE A 398 7.59 10.93 -1.32
C ILE A 398 7.79 9.92 -2.47
N TRP A 399 9.03 9.51 -2.72
CA TRP A 399 9.34 8.52 -3.74
C TRP A 399 9.08 7.08 -3.30
N ALA A 400 8.85 6.86 -1.99
CA ALA A 400 8.49 5.55 -1.45
C ALA A 400 7.09 5.08 -1.87
N VAL A 401 6.25 5.98 -2.41
CA VAL A 401 4.87 5.66 -2.82
C VAL A 401 4.69 5.89 -4.32
N LYS A 402 4.21 4.88 -5.03
CA LYS A 402 3.78 5.01 -6.44
C LYS A 402 2.30 5.34 -6.51
N GLN A 403 1.94 6.21 -7.45
CA GLN A 403 0.56 6.54 -7.78
C GLN A 403 0.33 6.43 -9.29
N GLY A 404 -0.41 5.39 -9.72
CA GLY A 404 -0.81 5.23 -11.12
C GLY A 404 -1.98 6.15 -11.50
N ASN A 405 -2.07 6.57 -12.76
CA ASN A 405 -3.27 7.28 -13.25
C ASN A 405 -4.52 6.41 -13.06
N GLY A 406 -5.56 6.92 -12.42
CA GLY A 406 -6.74 6.15 -12.01
C GLY A 406 -6.46 5.10 -10.92
N GLY A 407 -5.30 5.13 -10.28
CA GLY A 407 -4.99 4.26 -9.14
C GLY A 407 -5.89 4.58 -7.94
N VAL A 408 -6.46 3.53 -7.33
CA VAL A 408 -7.42 3.63 -6.23
C VAL A 408 -6.75 3.25 -4.92
N THR A 409 -6.83 4.13 -3.93
CA THR A 409 -6.36 3.91 -2.57
C THR A 409 -7.53 4.05 -1.59
N VAL A 410 -7.59 3.21 -0.58
CA VAL A 410 -8.65 3.23 0.45
C VAL A 410 -8.05 3.42 1.83
N VAL A 411 -8.61 4.35 2.57
CA VAL A 411 -8.24 4.65 3.95
C VAL A 411 -9.49 4.54 4.83
N ASP A 412 -9.42 3.72 5.87
CA ASP A 412 -10.47 3.61 6.89
C ASP A 412 -10.09 4.40 8.13
N ILE A 413 -10.99 5.28 8.57
CA ILE A 413 -10.84 6.07 9.80
C ILE A 413 -11.44 5.26 10.96
N ALA A 414 -10.72 5.09 12.04
CA ALA A 414 -11.23 4.38 13.20
C ALA A 414 -12.31 5.20 13.94
N LEU A 415 -13.31 4.51 14.51
CA LEU A 415 -14.28 5.16 15.42
C LEU A 415 -13.61 5.73 16.67
N ASP A 416 -12.62 5.02 17.21
CA ASP A 416 -11.80 5.47 18.32
C ASP A 416 -10.68 6.39 17.77
N SER A 417 -10.82 7.69 18.01
CA SER A 417 -9.87 8.70 17.57
C SER A 417 -8.46 8.53 18.14
N SER A 418 -8.27 7.67 19.16
CA SER A 418 -6.95 7.29 19.66
C SER A 418 -6.23 6.29 18.74
N GLN A 419 -6.95 5.67 17.81
CA GLN A 419 -6.38 4.76 16.83
C GLN A 419 -6.02 5.51 15.53
N PRO A 420 -4.90 5.18 14.88
CA PRO A 420 -4.55 5.79 13.62
C PRO A 420 -5.53 5.40 12.51
N ALA A 421 -5.62 6.22 11.49
CA ALA A 421 -6.22 5.82 10.23
C ALA A 421 -5.44 4.62 9.63
N VAL A 422 -6.16 3.74 8.95
CA VAL A 422 -5.60 2.52 8.35
C VAL A 422 -5.59 2.64 6.83
N VAL A 423 -4.42 2.55 6.22
CA VAL A 423 -4.30 2.36 4.77
C VAL A 423 -4.78 0.93 4.47
N THR A 424 -6.04 0.85 4.03
CA THR A 424 -6.73 -0.41 3.79
C THR A 424 -6.25 -1.10 2.52
N CYS A 425 -6.01 -0.32 1.46
CA CYS A 425 -5.25 -0.72 0.28
C CYS A 425 -4.67 0.53 -0.38
N LEU A 426 -3.61 0.36 -1.17
CA LEU A 426 -2.92 1.47 -1.82
C LEU A 426 -2.69 1.17 -3.30
N ASN A 427 -2.98 2.16 -4.16
CA ASN A 427 -2.68 2.17 -5.59
C ASN A 427 -3.16 0.91 -6.33
N LEU A 428 -4.43 0.53 -6.14
CA LEU A 428 -5.03 -0.53 -6.93
C LEU A 428 -5.21 -0.08 -8.38
N THR A 429 -4.60 -0.79 -9.31
CA THR A 429 -4.70 -0.58 -10.77
C THR A 429 -5.17 -1.83 -11.50
N SER A 430 -5.57 -2.88 -10.76
CA SER A 430 -5.98 -4.17 -11.35
C SER A 430 -7.22 -4.08 -12.25
N HIS A 431 -8.04 -3.05 -12.10
CA HIS A 431 -9.16 -2.76 -12.99
C HIS A 431 -8.73 -2.38 -14.43
N PHE A 432 -7.43 -2.19 -14.65
CA PHE A 432 -6.83 -2.07 -15.99
C PHE A 432 -6.28 -3.40 -16.53
N GLY A 433 -6.62 -4.54 -15.91
CA GLY A 433 -6.30 -5.87 -16.40
C GLY A 433 -4.96 -6.44 -15.94
N SER A 434 -4.24 -5.79 -15.03
CA SER A 434 -2.97 -6.30 -14.49
C SER A 434 -2.82 -5.96 -13.01
N VAL A 435 -2.26 -6.88 -12.22
CA VAL A 435 -1.88 -6.60 -10.81
C VAL A 435 -0.62 -5.74 -10.72
N ILE A 436 0.17 -5.70 -11.79
CA ILE A 436 1.32 -4.79 -11.93
C ILE A 436 0.82 -3.49 -12.56
N ASP A 437 1.16 -2.38 -11.96
CA ASP A 437 0.80 -1.06 -12.48
C ASP A 437 1.54 -0.76 -13.79
N ARG A 438 0.76 -0.65 -14.88
CA ARG A 438 1.22 -0.34 -16.24
C ARG A 438 0.82 1.07 -16.70
N THR A 439 0.27 1.90 -15.80
CA THR A 439 -0.10 3.27 -16.13
C THR A 439 1.13 4.14 -16.34
N ALA A 440 0.97 5.30 -16.99
CA ALA A 440 2.06 6.21 -17.21
C ALA A 440 2.66 6.67 -15.86
N ALA A 441 3.99 6.62 -15.76
CA ALA A 441 4.68 6.98 -14.53
C ALA A 441 4.52 8.47 -14.17
N GLY A 442 4.21 9.33 -15.16
CA GLY A 442 4.30 10.77 -15.00
C GLY A 442 5.77 11.21 -14.81
N ALA A 443 6.08 12.45 -15.13
CA ALA A 443 7.32 13.09 -14.72
C ALA A 443 7.04 13.87 -13.44
N LEU A 444 7.53 13.39 -12.31
CA LEU A 444 7.63 14.12 -11.05
C LEU A 444 9.08 14.26 -10.66
#